data_630f68bdc0ca7726b2da8438acc47709
#
_entry.id   630f68bdc0ca7726b2da8438acc47709
#
_cell.length_a   1.000
_cell.length_b   1.000
_cell.length_c   1.000
_cell.angle_alpha   90.00
_cell.angle_beta   90.00
_cell.angle_gamma   90.00
#
_symmetry.space_group_name_H-M   'P 1'
#
loop_
_entity.id
_entity.type
_entity.pdbx_description
1 polymer ?
#
loop_
_entity_poly.entity_id
_entity_poly.type
_entity_poly.pdbx_seq_one_letter_code
_entity_poly.pdbx_strand_id
1 'polypeptide(L)'
;MVLPCGIVGLPNVGKSSLFKALTGNETAIENFPYTTTESNIGVVDVPDSRLSKLSEMEQPHKTTPNTVEFIDIAGLAKGASQGEGLGNGFLDSIRHSDAIIHVIRCFDNDNIVHINTSVNPVRDKEELDFELQLKDIETAVKSIERNRKAAKGGDK
;
A
#
# COMPACT_ATOMS: atom_id res chain seq x y z
N MET A 1 -1.31 -13.39 13.21
CA MET A 1 -0.42 -12.28 12.73
C MET A 1 -1.10 -11.76 11.47
N VAL A 2 -1.46 -10.49 11.40
CA VAL A 2 -2.05 -9.87 10.22
C VAL A 2 -0.91 -9.42 9.31
N LEU A 3 -1.01 -9.66 8.01
CA LEU A 3 -0.02 -9.21 7.01
C LEU A 3 -0.56 -7.94 6.34
N PRO A 4 -0.01 -6.74 6.64
CA PRO A 4 -0.40 -5.50 5.99
C PRO A 4 0.21 -5.40 4.59
N CYS A 5 -0.66 -5.24 3.58
CA CYS A 5 -0.31 -5.13 2.17
C CYS A 5 -0.73 -3.77 1.62
N GLY A 6 0.21 -2.93 1.23
CA GLY A 6 -0.05 -1.63 0.61
C GLY A 6 -0.31 -1.76 -0.89
N ILE A 7 -1.44 -1.24 -1.37
CA ILE A 7 -1.78 -1.19 -2.80
C ILE A 7 -1.32 0.15 -3.35
N VAL A 8 -0.37 0.12 -4.29
CA VAL A 8 0.21 1.32 -4.93
C VAL A 8 0.05 1.29 -6.45
N GLY A 9 0.06 2.44 -7.06
CA GLY A 9 -0.02 2.59 -8.52
C GLY A 9 -0.36 4.03 -8.91
N LEU A 10 -0.23 4.35 -10.19
CA LEU A 10 -0.58 5.65 -10.73
C LEU A 10 -2.09 5.96 -10.58
N PRO A 11 -2.51 7.22 -10.71
CA PRO A 11 -3.93 7.56 -10.76
C PRO A 11 -4.67 6.82 -11.89
N ASN A 12 -5.92 6.45 -11.65
CA ASN A 12 -6.82 5.84 -12.64
C ASN A 12 -6.38 4.47 -13.21
N VAL A 13 -5.50 3.74 -12.50
CA VAL A 13 -5.08 2.38 -12.90
C VAL A 13 -6.00 1.28 -12.37
N GLY A 14 -6.92 1.60 -11.44
CA GLY A 14 -7.87 0.65 -10.88
C GLY A 14 -7.59 0.20 -9.44
N LYS A 15 -6.70 0.89 -8.68
CA LYS A 15 -6.38 0.56 -7.28
C LYS A 15 -7.62 0.41 -6.39
N SER A 16 -8.46 1.44 -6.33
CA SER A 16 -9.65 1.44 -5.48
C SER A 16 -10.69 0.43 -5.96
N SER A 17 -10.72 0.10 -7.25
CA SER A 17 -11.57 -0.98 -7.76
C SER A 17 -11.07 -2.34 -7.31
N LEU A 18 -9.76 -2.57 -7.37
CA LEU A 18 -9.13 -3.79 -6.85
C LEU A 18 -9.33 -3.90 -5.34
N PHE A 19 -9.10 -2.82 -4.59
CA PHE A 19 -9.33 -2.77 -3.15
C PHE A 19 -10.77 -3.17 -2.80
N LYS A 20 -11.77 -2.58 -3.45
CA LYS A 20 -13.19 -2.91 -3.26
C LYS A 20 -13.50 -4.35 -3.62
N ALA A 21 -12.90 -4.89 -4.69
CA ALA A 21 -13.10 -6.28 -5.08
C ALA A 21 -12.50 -7.27 -4.07
N LEU A 22 -11.37 -6.94 -3.47
CA LEU A 22 -10.71 -7.76 -2.46
C LEU A 22 -11.43 -7.70 -1.11
N THR A 23 -11.85 -6.51 -0.68
CA THR A 23 -12.43 -6.30 0.65
C THR A 23 -13.94 -6.54 0.70
N GLY A 24 -14.62 -6.67 -0.44
CA GLY A 24 -16.07 -6.77 -0.52
C GLY A 24 -16.78 -5.44 -0.22
N ASN A 25 -18.08 -5.37 -0.50
CA ASN A 25 -18.88 -4.15 -0.26
C ASN A 25 -19.26 -3.93 1.22
N GLU A 26 -18.93 -4.88 2.10
CA GLU A 26 -19.36 -4.89 3.51
C GLU A 26 -18.23 -4.72 4.52
N THR A 27 -16.97 -4.59 4.08
CA THR A 27 -15.87 -4.39 5.01
C THR A 27 -15.95 -3.00 5.63
N ALA A 28 -15.94 -2.96 6.96
CA ALA A 28 -15.81 -1.72 7.71
C ALA A 28 -14.56 -0.97 7.24
N ILE A 29 -14.77 0.13 6.55
CA ILE A 29 -13.71 1.08 6.23
C ILE A 29 -13.36 1.73 7.56
N GLU A 30 -12.32 1.24 8.23
CA GLU A 30 -11.79 1.91 9.41
C GLU A 30 -10.94 3.10 8.93
N ASN A 31 -11.51 4.30 9.09
CA ASN A 31 -10.76 5.54 8.93
C ASN A 31 -9.84 5.70 10.14
N PHE A 32 -8.56 5.43 9.97
CA PHE A 32 -7.58 5.70 11.02
C PHE A 32 -7.38 7.22 11.17
N PRO A 33 -7.62 7.80 12.38
CA PRO A 33 -7.65 9.26 12.59
C PRO A 33 -6.28 9.96 12.54
N TYR A 34 -5.20 9.27 12.19
CA TYR A 34 -3.83 9.82 12.20
C TYR A 34 -3.17 9.95 10.83
N THR A 35 -3.85 9.59 9.75
CA THR A 35 -3.36 9.80 8.38
C THR A 35 -4.11 10.97 7.76
N THR A 36 -3.42 12.09 7.55
CA THR A 36 -3.93 13.30 6.87
C THR A 36 -4.24 13.10 5.38
N THR A 37 -4.04 11.91 4.86
CA THR A 37 -4.53 11.40 3.58
C THR A 37 -5.33 10.14 3.87
N GLU A 38 -6.60 10.14 3.49
CA GLU A 38 -7.57 9.06 3.72
C GLU A 38 -7.11 7.76 3.04
N SER A 39 -6.30 6.96 3.75
CA SER A 39 -6.00 5.59 3.35
C SER A 39 -7.14 4.70 3.84
N ASN A 40 -7.79 3.99 2.93
CA ASN A 40 -8.78 2.99 3.31
C ASN A 40 -8.07 1.70 3.69
N ILE A 41 -8.46 1.11 4.83
CA ILE A 41 -7.93 -0.17 5.29
C ILE A 41 -9.06 -1.19 5.28
N GLY A 42 -8.79 -2.37 4.74
CA GLY A 42 -9.71 -3.49 4.73
C GLY A 42 -9.03 -4.79 5.17
N VAL A 43 -9.64 -5.51 6.10
CA VAL A 43 -9.16 -6.81 6.58
C VAL A 43 -9.97 -7.91 5.92
N VAL A 44 -9.30 -8.91 5.35
CA VAL A 44 -9.93 -10.00 4.59
C VAL A 44 -9.42 -11.34 5.10
N ASP A 45 -10.35 -12.26 5.30
CA ASP A 45 -10.03 -13.64 5.65
C ASP A 45 -9.33 -14.36 4.48
N VAL A 46 -8.25 -15.08 4.77
CA VAL A 46 -7.57 -15.91 3.78
C VAL A 46 -8.31 -17.22 3.60
N PRO A 47 -8.87 -17.51 2.41
CA PRO A 47 -9.52 -18.79 2.16
C PRO A 47 -8.50 -19.95 2.25
N ASP A 48 -8.74 -20.90 3.14
CA ASP A 48 -7.90 -22.11 3.26
C ASP A 48 -8.77 -23.37 3.35
N SER A 49 -8.79 -24.14 2.28
CA SER A 49 -9.54 -25.41 2.22
C SER A 49 -9.08 -26.44 3.24
N ARG A 50 -7.83 -26.37 3.71
CA ARG A 50 -7.29 -27.25 4.75
C ARG A 50 -7.90 -26.93 6.10
N LEU A 51 -8.06 -25.64 6.41
CA LEU A 51 -8.71 -25.18 7.62
C LEU A 51 -10.18 -25.60 7.64
N SER A 52 -10.90 -25.44 6.53
CA SER A 52 -12.28 -25.85 6.39
C SER A 52 -12.43 -27.36 6.64
N LYS A 53 -11.56 -28.17 6.03
CA LYS A 53 -11.59 -29.63 6.20
C LYS A 53 -11.27 -30.08 7.62
N LEU A 54 -10.29 -29.44 8.28
CA LEU A 54 -9.98 -29.71 9.68
C LEU A 54 -11.13 -29.31 10.59
N SER A 55 -11.79 -28.20 10.32
CA SER A 55 -12.96 -27.75 11.08
C SER A 55 -14.14 -28.72 10.95
N GLU A 56 -14.37 -29.29 9.77
CA GLU A 56 -15.39 -30.34 9.55
C GLU A 56 -15.08 -31.60 10.34
N MET A 57 -13.81 -32.00 10.43
CA MET A 57 -13.38 -33.22 11.13
C MET A 57 -13.45 -33.08 12.66
N GLU A 58 -12.97 -31.97 13.18
CA GLU A 58 -12.77 -31.73 14.62
C GLU A 58 -13.96 -31.02 15.27
N GLN A 59 -14.88 -30.45 14.50
CA GLN A 59 -16.07 -29.72 14.95
C GLN A 59 -15.79 -28.75 16.12
N PRO A 60 -14.81 -27.83 15.99
CA PRO A 60 -14.42 -26.93 17.06
C PRO A 60 -15.54 -25.91 17.34
N HIS A 61 -15.56 -25.35 18.54
CA HIS A 61 -16.49 -24.28 18.90
C HIS A 61 -16.27 -23.00 18.07
N LYS A 62 -15.06 -22.78 17.56
CA LYS A 62 -14.71 -21.61 16.75
C LYS A 62 -13.57 -21.96 15.80
N THR A 63 -13.75 -21.64 14.52
CA THR A 63 -12.71 -21.67 13.50
C THR A 63 -12.31 -20.23 13.16
N THR A 64 -11.02 -19.90 13.26
CA THR A 64 -10.51 -18.57 12.98
C THR A 64 -9.52 -18.64 11.82
N PRO A 65 -9.87 -18.10 10.65
CA PRO A 65 -8.94 -18.02 9.51
C PRO A 65 -7.80 -17.05 9.80
N ASN A 66 -6.74 -17.15 9.03
CA ASN A 66 -5.74 -16.09 8.96
C ASN A 66 -6.29 -14.91 8.18
N THR A 67 -5.77 -13.70 8.43
CA THR A 67 -6.24 -12.47 7.78
C THR A 67 -5.09 -11.74 7.09
N VAL A 68 -5.43 -11.05 6.00
CA VAL A 68 -4.57 -10.08 5.31
C VAL A 68 -5.23 -8.71 5.40
N GLU A 69 -4.44 -7.70 5.70
CA GLU A 69 -4.86 -6.31 5.70
C GLU A 69 -4.44 -5.66 4.39
N PHE A 70 -5.38 -5.06 3.67
CA PHE A 70 -5.12 -4.26 2.48
C PHE A 70 -5.24 -2.78 2.83
N ILE A 71 -4.26 -1.99 2.38
CA ILE A 71 -4.21 -0.54 2.57
C ILE A 71 -4.27 0.10 1.18
N ASP A 72 -5.38 0.80 0.85
CA ASP A 72 -5.47 1.57 -0.40
C ASP A 72 -4.67 2.86 -0.25
N ILE A 73 -3.43 2.83 -0.72
CA ILE A 73 -2.53 3.97 -0.63
C ILE A 73 -2.86 4.94 -1.76
N ALA A 74 -3.12 6.22 -1.42
CA ALA A 74 -3.42 7.25 -2.39
C ALA A 74 -2.38 7.28 -3.51
N GLY A 75 -2.85 7.35 -4.77
CA GLY A 75 -1.98 7.24 -5.94
C GLY A 75 -0.88 8.29 -5.96
N LEU A 76 0.33 7.86 -6.30
CA LEU A 76 1.45 8.76 -6.57
C LEU A 76 1.10 9.65 -7.75
N ALA A 77 0.91 10.94 -7.52
CA ALA A 77 0.90 11.92 -8.58
C ALA A 77 2.36 12.24 -8.95
N LYS A 78 2.66 12.35 -10.24
CA LYS A 78 3.97 12.76 -10.75
C LYS A 78 4.41 14.06 -10.07
N GLY A 79 5.57 14.04 -9.41
CA GLY A 79 6.05 15.21 -8.65
C GLY A 79 5.56 15.30 -7.20
N ALA A 80 4.86 14.29 -6.67
CA ALA A 80 4.49 14.23 -5.26
C ALA A 80 5.72 14.20 -4.32
N SER A 81 6.88 13.83 -4.85
CA SER A 81 8.17 13.88 -4.15
C SER A 81 8.68 15.31 -3.91
N GLN A 82 8.18 16.30 -4.66
CA GLN A 82 8.63 17.71 -4.57
C GLN A 82 7.66 18.62 -3.80
N GLY A 83 6.51 18.11 -3.35
CA GLY A 83 5.48 18.90 -2.67
C GLY A 83 5.42 18.63 -1.17
N GLU A 84 5.53 19.70 -0.38
CA GLU A 84 5.27 19.68 1.06
C GLU A 84 3.81 19.22 1.32
N GLY A 85 3.63 18.04 1.93
CA GLY A 85 2.35 17.62 2.49
C GLY A 85 1.83 16.24 2.08
N LEU A 86 1.83 15.85 0.81
CA LEU A 86 1.35 14.53 0.37
C LEU A 86 2.41 13.43 0.53
N GLY A 87 3.70 13.81 0.51
CA GLY A 87 4.81 12.85 0.57
C GLY A 87 4.95 12.10 1.89
N ASN A 88 4.58 12.71 3.01
CA ASN A 88 4.75 12.09 4.33
C ASN A 88 3.68 11.03 4.60
N GLY A 89 2.40 11.29 4.27
CA GLY A 89 1.32 10.31 4.47
C GLY A 89 1.47 9.06 3.60
N PHE A 90 1.93 9.22 2.35
CA PHE A 90 2.26 8.10 1.47
C PHE A 90 3.38 7.23 2.04
N LEU A 91 4.47 7.86 2.51
CA LEU A 91 5.59 7.14 3.14
C LEU A 91 5.17 6.41 4.41
N ASP A 92 4.33 7.04 5.21
CA ASP A 92 3.86 6.44 6.45
C ASP A 92 2.98 5.21 6.15
N SER A 93 2.11 5.27 5.14
CA SER A 93 1.31 4.13 4.70
C SER A 93 2.18 2.98 4.16
N ILE A 94 3.23 3.29 3.38
CA ILE A 94 4.20 2.27 2.91
C ILE A 94 4.97 1.65 4.07
N ARG A 95 5.41 2.43 5.05
CA ARG A 95 6.15 1.92 6.21
C ARG A 95 5.34 1.00 7.10
N HIS A 96 4.01 1.15 7.09
CA HIS A 96 3.10 0.25 7.81
C HIS A 96 2.75 -1.02 7.02
N SER A 97 3.27 -1.16 5.80
CA SER A 97 3.04 -2.32 4.94
C SER A 97 4.24 -3.26 4.97
N ASP A 98 3.98 -4.56 5.16
CA ASP A 98 5.01 -5.61 5.05
C ASP A 98 5.20 -6.06 3.59
N ALA A 99 4.22 -5.82 2.73
CA ALA A 99 4.27 -6.11 1.31
C ALA A 99 3.65 -4.98 0.49
N ILE A 100 4.14 -4.79 -0.74
CA ILE A 100 3.63 -3.79 -1.70
C ILE A 100 3.04 -4.50 -2.91
N ILE A 101 1.81 -4.13 -3.26
CA ILE A 101 1.09 -4.61 -4.44
C ILE A 101 1.08 -3.48 -5.47
N HIS A 102 1.84 -3.64 -6.56
CA HIS A 102 1.84 -2.70 -7.67
C HIS A 102 0.65 -2.96 -8.59
N VAL A 103 -0.22 -1.97 -8.76
CA VAL A 103 -1.32 -2.01 -9.72
C VAL A 103 -0.94 -1.19 -10.95
N ILE A 104 -0.83 -1.87 -12.09
CA ILE A 104 -0.40 -1.30 -13.36
C ILE A 104 -1.50 -1.48 -14.39
N ARG A 105 -1.82 -0.41 -15.13
CA ARG A 105 -2.83 -0.46 -16.18
C ARG A 105 -2.25 -1.07 -17.45
N CYS A 106 -2.82 -2.22 -17.87
CA CYS A 106 -2.45 -2.93 -19.09
C CYS A 106 -3.58 -2.96 -20.15
N PHE A 107 -4.64 -2.19 -19.95
CA PHE A 107 -5.79 -2.13 -20.85
C PHE A 107 -6.00 -0.73 -21.39
N ASP A 108 -6.48 -0.65 -22.64
CA ASP A 108 -6.87 0.62 -23.25
C ASP A 108 -8.36 0.89 -23.02
N ASN A 109 -8.68 2.14 -22.65
CA ASN A 109 -10.04 2.63 -22.51
C ASN A 109 -10.05 4.16 -22.64
N ASP A 110 -10.61 4.67 -23.71
CA ASP A 110 -10.65 6.10 -24.03
C ASP A 110 -11.46 6.94 -23.02
N ASN A 111 -12.37 6.29 -22.28
CA ASN A 111 -13.18 6.97 -21.26
C ASN A 111 -12.42 7.15 -19.93
N ILE A 112 -11.27 6.54 -19.76
CA ILE A 112 -10.45 6.63 -18.55
C ILE A 112 -9.16 7.36 -18.87
N VAL A 113 -9.05 8.60 -18.40
CA VAL A 113 -7.86 9.43 -18.62
C VAL A 113 -6.63 8.79 -17.99
N HIS A 114 -5.56 8.66 -18.77
CA HIS A 114 -4.25 8.25 -18.29
C HIS A 114 -3.37 9.48 -18.01
N ILE A 115 -2.63 9.49 -16.90
CA ILE A 115 -1.79 10.63 -16.49
C ILE A 115 -0.73 10.97 -17.54
N ASN A 116 -0.21 9.96 -18.24
CA ASN A 116 0.81 10.10 -19.29
C ASN A 116 0.22 10.10 -20.70
N THR A 117 -1.06 10.38 -20.88
CA THR A 117 -1.80 10.42 -22.15
C THR A 117 -1.83 9.10 -22.95
N SER A 118 -0.98 8.14 -22.64
CA SER A 118 -0.91 6.83 -23.29
C SER A 118 -0.65 5.72 -22.28
N VAL A 119 -1.19 4.53 -22.52
CA VAL A 119 -0.96 3.34 -21.68
C VAL A 119 0.39 2.74 -22.07
N ASN A 120 1.30 2.64 -21.11
CA ASN A 120 2.58 1.93 -21.27
C ASN A 120 2.97 1.30 -19.92
N PRO A 121 2.64 0.03 -19.69
CA PRO A 121 2.82 -0.62 -18.39
C PRO A 121 4.28 -0.64 -17.89
N VAL A 122 5.24 -0.76 -18.80
CA VAL A 122 6.67 -0.79 -18.45
C VAL A 122 7.11 0.57 -17.94
N ARG A 123 6.84 1.63 -18.70
CA ARG A 123 7.13 3.01 -18.27
C ARG A 123 6.45 3.34 -16.94
N ASP A 124 5.18 2.99 -16.80
CA ASP A 124 4.38 3.32 -15.63
C ASP A 124 4.91 2.61 -14.37
N LYS A 125 5.41 1.37 -14.54
CA LYS A 125 6.12 0.64 -13.48
C LYS A 125 7.44 1.34 -13.11
N GLU A 126 8.25 1.69 -14.11
CA GLU A 126 9.54 2.36 -13.89
C GLU A 126 9.37 3.72 -13.21
N GLU A 127 8.36 4.50 -13.57
CA GLU A 127 8.03 5.77 -12.90
C GLU A 127 7.69 5.53 -11.42
N LEU A 128 6.91 4.50 -11.11
CA LEU A 128 6.55 4.17 -9.74
C LEU A 128 7.77 3.70 -8.92
N ASP A 129 8.58 2.82 -9.50
CA ASP A 129 9.82 2.34 -8.86
C ASP A 129 10.79 3.51 -8.59
N PHE A 130 10.90 4.44 -9.53
CA PHE A 130 11.73 5.63 -9.35
C PHE A 130 11.27 6.52 -8.20
N GLU A 131 9.97 6.77 -8.07
CA GLU A 131 9.41 7.54 -6.96
C GLU A 131 9.65 6.83 -5.61
N LEU A 132 9.52 5.52 -5.54
CA LEU A 132 9.82 4.74 -4.34
C LEU A 132 11.32 4.84 -3.98
N GLN A 133 12.21 4.70 -4.96
CA GLN A 133 13.66 4.84 -4.76
C GLN A 133 14.06 6.23 -4.27
N LEU A 134 13.45 7.29 -4.79
CA LEU A 134 13.69 8.66 -4.30
C LEU A 134 13.32 8.78 -2.82
N LYS A 135 12.23 8.15 -2.40
CA LYS A 135 11.79 8.16 -1.00
C LYS A 135 12.70 7.33 -0.09
N ASP A 136 13.24 6.23 -0.59
CA ASP A 136 14.24 5.45 0.13
C ASP A 136 15.53 6.25 0.34
N ILE A 137 15.99 6.97 -0.67
CA ILE A 137 17.15 7.87 -0.59
C ILE A 137 16.89 8.96 0.46
N GLU A 138 15.74 9.62 0.44
CA GLU A 138 15.38 10.64 1.43
C GLU A 138 15.41 10.08 2.85
N THR A 139 14.86 8.89 3.04
CA THR A 139 14.85 8.19 4.34
C THR A 139 16.26 7.84 4.81
N ALA A 140 17.10 7.34 3.90
CA ALA A 140 18.50 7.00 4.19
C ALA A 140 19.30 8.25 4.58
N VAL A 141 19.15 9.34 3.85
CA VAL A 141 19.84 10.62 4.14
C VAL A 141 19.44 11.14 5.53
N LYS A 142 18.14 11.18 5.84
CA LYS A 142 17.65 11.61 7.17
C LYS A 142 18.20 10.71 8.30
N SER A 143 18.29 9.40 8.06
CA SER A 143 18.85 8.44 9.02
C SER A 143 20.33 8.67 9.25
N ILE A 144 21.11 8.89 8.17
CA ILE A 144 22.55 9.20 8.24
C ILE A 144 22.78 10.49 9.04
N GLU A 145 22.03 11.55 8.77
CA GLU A 145 22.16 12.82 9.48
C GLU A 145 21.86 12.69 10.97
N ARG A 146 20.78 11.95 11.31
CA ARG A 146 20.41 11.66 12.71
C ARG A 146 21.53 10.91 13.44
N ASN A 147 22.02 9.84 12.85
CA ASN A 147 23.08 9.01 13.46
C ASN A 147 24.42 9.77 13.55
N ARG A 148 24.73 10.62 12.58
CA ARG A 148 25.91 11.48 12.62
C ARG A 148 25.86 12.51 13.76
N LYS A 149 24.67 13.07 14.04
CA LYS A 149 24.47 13.97 15.19
C LYS A 149 24.62 13.21 16.52
N ALA A 150 24.02 12.03 16.66
CA ALA A 150 24.13 11.21 17.85
C ALA A 150 25.60 10.79 18.11
N ALA A 151 26.33 10.34 17.09
CA ALA A 151 27.74 9.98 17.22
C ALA A 151 28.64 11.17 17.65
N LYS A 152 28.34 12.42 17.24
CA LYS A 152 29.05 13.61 17.69
C LYS A 152 28.71 14.01 19.13
N GLY A 153 27.52 13.64 19.62
CA GLY A 153 27.09 13.91 21.00
C GLY A 153 27.66 12.96 22.05
N GLY A 154 28.46 11.95 21.66
CA GLY A 154 29.12 11.02 22.59
C GLY A 154 28.23 9.85 23.05
N ASP A 155 27.03 9.69 22.53
CA ASP A 155 26.23 8.45 22.69
C ASP A 155 26.89 7.33 21.87
N LYS A 156 27.39 6.33 22.60
CA LYS A 156 27.99 5.11 22.04
C LYS A 156 26.93 4.04 21.84
#